data_48b42fa49508ca6a2ca9b09865916c9c
#
_entry.id   48b42fa49508ca6a2ca9b09865916c9c
#
_cell.length_a   1.000
_cell.length_b   1.000
_cell.length_c   1.000
_cell.angle_alpha   90.00
_cell.angle_beta   90.00
_cell.angle_gamma   90.00
#
_symmetry.space_group_name_H-M   'P 1'
#
loop_
_entity.id
_entity.type
_entity.pdbx_description
1 polymer ?
#
loop_
_entity_poly.entity_id
_entity_poly.type
_entity_poly.pdbx_seq_one_letter_code
_entity_poly.pdbx_strand_id
1 'polypeptide(L)'
;MTERAEAPADSRQINRWGPVAKAPGQPYVISMIEQLSESRLADIIDQARGKAPADLVIKSAGIFDLTSGETATGDIAIAGDRIVGTHETYQGATEIDGRGLVAVPGFIDSHVHCESSLVPPLEFDRCVVPRGTTTAICDPHEICNVLGVPGLKFFLECAAVTVMDLRVQLSSCVPSTHLETSGARLEAEDLLPFKHHPKVLGLAEFMNVPGVLNKDPAALAKLAAFSDVQIDGHSPLLSSYDLNAYIAAGVRNCHETTSAREAREKLAKGMQILVREGTVSKDLAALAELITTERAPFLALCTDDRNPLDIAEEGHLDYLIRAAIGRGVRPLDAYRAATWSAARHFGLFDRGLVAPGQRADIVLLEDLATCKVHSVICRGAPVTPDRFKARPNVPPVGLDSVKLRPVAAESFHMPAGSRGPMPVIGIRPGQILTDRLSLEVPIRDGAFEADVERDVLKVAVLGRHSDHGSIGHGFVKGFGITRGAIASSIGHDSHNICVIGCNDADMATAVNRLIALRGGFAAAVEGRVTAELALPIAGLMSERPFEEVEQGLRRLRAAVAAMGTTLHEPFLQMAFLALPVIPHLKITDKGLVDVDKFELVG
;
A
#
# COMPACT_ATOMS: atom_id res chain seq x y z
N MET A 1 21.53 -20.33 58.63
CA MET A 1 20.64 -21.07 57.72
C MET A 1 19.79 -20.07 57.01
N THR A 2 20.26 -19.60 55.87
CA THR A 2 19.56 -18.63 55.03
C THR A 2 19.50 -19.23 53.64
N GLU A 3 18.32 -19.71 53.28
CA GLU A 3 18.03 -20.19 51.91
C GLU A 3 18.05 -19.00 50.94
N ARG A 4 18.89 -19.13 49.94
CA ARG A 4 18.88 -18.28 48.74
C ARG A 4 17.86 -18.84 47.78
N ALA A 5 16.83 -18.07 47.44
CA ALA A 5 15.94 -18.35 46.34
C ALA A 5 16.69 -18.17 45.02
N GLU A 6 16.76 -19.23 44.23
CA GLU A 6 17.25 -19.20 42.86
C GLU A 6 16.23 -18.48 41.95
N ALA A 7 16.74 -17.53 41.15
CA ALA A 7 15.99 -16.90 40.06
C ALA A 7 15.96 -17.86 38.86
N PRO A 8 14.88 -17.90 38.08
CA PRO A 8 14.80 -18.77 36.90
C PRO A 8 15.70 -18.23 35.77
N ALA A 9 16.42 -19.16 35.19
CA ALA A 9 17.33 -18.97 34.08
C ALA A 9 16.62 -18.71 32.75
N ASP A 10 17.34 -17.95 31.93
CA ASP A 10 17.40 -18.04 30.48
C ASP A 10 16.37 -17.28 29.64
N SER A 11 16.64 -15.97 29.52
CA SER A 11 16.18 -15.13 28.41
C SER A 11 17.20 -15.05 27.26
N ARG A 12 17.80 -16.19 26.85
CA ARG A 12 18.72 -16.29 25.72
C ARG A 12 18.12 -17.08 24.55
N GLN A 13 17.09 -16.58 23.99
CA GLN A 13 16.71 -16.87 22.60
C GLN A 13 16.17 -15.59 22.01
N ILE A 14 16.91 -15.00 21.12
CA ILE A 14 16.58 -14.17 19.97
C ILE A 14 17.82 -13.34 19.61
N ASN A 15 18.81 -14.00 19.01
CA ASN A 15 19.75 -13.34 18.10
C ASN A 15 20.07 -14.32 16.97
N ARG A 16 19.10 -14.51 16.06
CA ARG A 16 19.32 -15.26 14.81
C ARG A 16 19.98 -14.42 13.72
N TRP A 17 20.24 -13.17 13.98
CA TRP A 17 20.90 -12.26 13.05
C TRP A 17 22.21 -11.80 13.68
N GLY A 18 23.29 -12.57 13.43
CA GLY A 18 24.62 -12.15 13.82
C GLY A 18 25.01 -10.86 13.08
N PRO A 19 25.77 -9.95 13.71
CA PRO A 19 26.22 -8.74 13.04
C PRO A 19 27.18 -9.12 11.91
N VAL A 20 26.84 -8.79 10.66
CA VAL A 20 27.79 -8.77 9.56
C VAL A 20 28.69 -7.55 9.80
N ALA A 21 29.81 -7.77 10.49
CA ALA A 21 30.83 -6.75 10.67
C ALA A 21 31.49 -6.48 9.31
N LYS A 22 31.27 -5.29 8.72
CA LYS A 22 32.05 -4.77 7.60
C LYS A 22 33.17 -3.86 8.09
N ALA A 23 34.32 -3.96 7.40
CA ALA A 23 35.42 -3.04 7.61
C ALA A 23 35.04 -1.60 7.22
N PRO A 24 35.50 -0.57 7.92
CA PRO A 24 35.21 0.82 7.57
C PRO A 24 35.78 1.20 6.21
N GLY A 25 34.94 1.77 5.34
CA GLY A 25 35.39 2.37 4.06
C GLY A 25 35.00 1.67 2.77
N GLN A 26 34.23 0.59 2.78
CA GLN A 26 33.67 0.04 1.54
C GLN A 26 32.31 0.66 1.22
N PRO A 27 32.09 1.13 -0.04
CA PRO A 27 30.78 1.61 -0.43
C PRO A 27 29.76 0.48 -0.30
N TYR A 28 28.58 0.81 0.24
CA TYR A 28 27.45 -0.12 0.29
C TYR A 28 26.96 -0.39 -1.14
N VAL A 29 27.49 -1.45 -1.76
CA VAL A 29 26.80 -2.06 -2.89
C VAL A 29 25.71 -2.91 -2.26
N ILE A 30 24.46 -2.53 -2.39
CA ILE A 30 23.32 -3.42 -2.16
C ILE A 30 23.43 -4.49 -3.24
N SER A 31 24.24 -5.52 -3.00
CA SER A 31 24.30 -6.67 -3.88
C SER A 31 23.03 -7.47 -3.64
N MET A 32 22.03 -7.21 -4.45
CA MET A 32 20.78 -7.97 -4.51
C MET A 32 20.95 -9.24 -5.34
N ILE A 33 22.13 -9.47 -5.86
CA ILE A 33 22.51 -10.63 -6.65
C ILE A 33 23.24 -11.60 -5.71
N GLU A 34 22.73 -12.82 -5.59
CA GLU A 34 23.36 -13.89 -4.81
C GLU A 34 24.78 -14.16 -5.34
N GLN A 35 25.75 -14.25 -4.42
CA GLN A 35 27.11 -14.59 -4.80
C GLN A 35 27.16 -16.06 -5.23
N LEU A 36 27.47 -16.30 -6.50
CA LEU A 36 27.59 -17.64 -7.07
C LEU A 36 28.96 -18.25 -6.73
N SER A 37 28.99 -19.56 -6.44
CA SER A 37 30.23 -20.31 -6.42
C SER A 37 30.78 -20.51 -7.84
N GLU A 38 32.10 -20.76 -7.96
CA GLU A 38 32.73 -21.03 -9.26
C GLU A 38 32.09 -22.24 -9.97
N SER A 39 31.77 -23.31 -9.23
CA SER A 39 31.10 -24.49 -9.78
C SER A 39 29.68 -24.15 -10.30
N ARG A 40 28.89 -23.41 -9.52
CA ARG A 40 27.56 -23.01 -9.96
C ARG A 40 27.60 -22.08 -11.18
N LEU A 41 28.62 -21.21 -11.25
CA LEU A 41 28.81 -20.33 -12.42
C LEU A 41 29.21 -21.16 -13.66
N ALA A 42 30.05 -22.20 -13.52
CA ALA A 42 30.39 -23.11 -14.60
C ALA A 42 29.17 -23.86 -15.12
N ASP A 43 28.31 -24.40 -14.22
CA ASP A 43 27.05 -25.06 -14.60
C ASP A 43 26.12 -24.11 -15.38
N ILE A 44 25.92 -22.88 -14.89
CA ILE A 44 25.13 -21.84 -15.55
C ILE A 44 25.66 -21.55 -16.97
N ILE A 45 26.97 -21.44 -17.12
CA ILE A 45 27.62 -21.19 -18.43
C ILE A 45 27.36 -22.37 -19.39
N ASP A 46 27.48 -23.61 -18.93
CA ASP A 46 27.26 -24.79 -19.79
C ASP A 46 25.77 -24.92 -20.17
N GLN A 47 24.84 -24.64 -19.25
CA GLN A 47 23.40 -24.57 -19.54
C GLN A 47 23.09 -23.43 -20.54
N ALA A 48 23.66 -22.24 -20.34
CA ALA A 48 23.48 -21.08 -21.24
C ALA A 48 24.02 -21.36 -22.65
N ARG A 49 25.07 -22.17 -22.79
CA ARG A 49 25.65 -22.60 -24.07
C ARG A 49 24.94 -23.81 -24.69
N GLY A 50 23.90 -24.33 -24.07
CA GLY A 50 23.19 -25.52 -24.53
C GLY A 50 24.02 -26.83 -24.44
N LYS A 51 25.11 -26.83 -23.68
CA LYS A 51 25.95 -28.02 -23.47
C LYS A 51 25.40 -28.96 -22.38
N ALA A 52 24.60 -28.41 -21.48
CA ALA A 52 23.87 -29.13 -20.45
C ALA A 52 22.40 -28.71 -20.46
N PRO A 53 21.46 -29.60 -20.10
CA PRO A 53 20.06 -29.24 -19.96
C PRO A 53 19.86 -28.16 -18.91
N ALA A 54 18.99 -27.18 -19.19
CA ALA A 54 18.54 -26.23 -18.18
C ALA A 54 17.55 -26.90 -17.21
N ASP A 55 17.33 -26.30 -16.04
CA ASP A 55 16.40 -26.86 -15.05
C ASP A 55 14.95 -26.78 -15.57
N LEU A 56 14.59 -25.66 -16.23
CA LEU A 56 13.31 -25.43 -16.87
C LEU A 56 13.52 -24.71 -18.20
N VAL A 57 12.76 -25.11 -19.23
CA VAL A 57 12.71 -24.40 -20.52
C VAL A 57 11.27 -24.08 -20.89
N ILE A 58 11.00 -22.82 -21.21
CA ILE A 58 9.77 -22.42 -21.87
C ILE A 58 10.03 -22.50 -23.38
N LYS A 59 9.33 -23.42 -24.04
CA LYS A 59 9.55 -23.75 -25.46
C LYS A 59 8.76 -22.84 -26.40
N SER A 60 9.45 -22.26 -27.37
CA SER A 60 8.84 -21.57 -28.52
C SER A 60 7.86 -20.44 -28.15
N ALA A 61 8.12 -19.71 -27.06
CA ALA A 61 7.35 -18.54 -26.69
C ALA A 61 7.73 -17.33 -27.55
N GLY A 62 6.80 -16.42 -27.78
CA GLY A 62 7.13 -15.07 -28.27
C GLY A 62 7.79 -14.30 -27.13
N ILE A 63 9.02 -13.83 -27.30
CA ILE A 63 9.75 -13.03 -26.29
C ILE A 63 9.57 -11.57 -26.65
N PHE A 64 8.90 -10.80 -25.80
CA PHE A 64 8.68 -9.38 -26.02
C PHE A 64 9.91 -8.58 -25.58
N ASP A 65 10.60 -8.02 -26.57
CA ASP A 65 11.80 -7.20 -26.33
C ASP A 65 11.41 -5.79 -25.89
N LEU A 66 11.70 -5.47 -24.64
CA LEU A 66 11.46 -4.13 -24.08
C LEU A 66 12.47 -3.07 -24.58
N THR A 67 13.46 -3.44 -25.38
CA THR A 67 14.38 -2.46 -25.99
C THR A 67 13.84 -1.94 -27.31
N SER A 68 13.19 -2.79 -28.10
CA SER A 68 12.67 -2.46 -29.44
C SER A 68 11.14 -2.40 -29.53
N GLY A 69 10.44 -3.17 -28.69
CA GLY A 69 8.99 -3.39 -28.80
C GLY A 69 8.60 -4.49 -29.78
N GLU A 70 9.57 -5.24 -30.28
CA GLU A 70 9.35 -6.38 -31.18
C GLU A 70 9.14 -7.67 -30.39
N THR A 71 8.54 -8.68 -31.02
CA THR A 71 8.39 -10.01 -30.45
C THR A 71 9.07 -11.02 -31.36
N ALA A 72 10.02 -11.78 -30.81
CA ALA A 72 10.70 -12.86 -31.50
C ALA A 72 10.39 -14.20 -30.84
N THR A 73 10.16 -15.24 -31.67
CA THR A 73 9.90 -16.59 -31.14
C THR A 73 11.21 -17.28 -30.77
N GLY A 74 11.28 -17.89 -29.58
CA GLY A 74 12.43 -18.66 -29.13
C GLY A 74 12.17 -19.40 -27.82
N ASP A 75 13.15 -20.20 -27.39
CA ASP A 75 13.08 -20.83 -26.08
C ASP A 75 13.61 -19.86 -25.00
N ILE A 76 13.16 -20.05 -23.75
CA ILE A 76 13.69 -19.36 -22.58
C ILE A 76 14.20 -20.44 -21.61
N ALA A 77 15.52 -20.50 -21.41
CA ALA A 77 16.17 -21.46 -20.54
C ALA A 77 16.43 -20.84 -19.15
N ILE A 78 16.11 -21.60 -18.11
CA ILE A 78 16.17 -21.16 -16.70
C ILE A 78 17.00 -22.16 -15.91
N ALA A 79 17.91 -21.62 -15.08
CA ALA A 79 18.73 -22.38 -14.13
C ALA A 79 18.55 -21.81 -12.71
N GLY A 80 17.92 -22.58 -11.84
CA GLY A 80 17.52 -22.12 -10.51
C GLY A 80 16.53 -20.95 -10.64
N ASP A 81 16.90 -19.79 -10.11
CA ASP A 81 16.08 -18.57 -10.15
C ASP A 81 16.46 -17.60 -11.28
N ARG A 82 17.33 -18.00 -12.23
CA ARG A 82 17.89 -17.13 -13.27
C ARG A 82 17.56 -17.58 -14.68
N ILE A 83 17.28 -16.62 -15.56
CA ILE A 83 17.28 -16.85 -17.00
C ILE A 83 18.75 -17.02 -17.44
N VAL A 84 19.05 -18.12 -18.13
CA VAL A 84 20.41 -18.41 -18.63
C VAL A 84 20.49 -18.32 -20.13
N GLY A 85 19.37 -18.42 -20.87
CA GLY A 85 19.37 -18.32 -22.32
C GLY A 85 17.99 -17.91 -22.85
N THR A 86 18.00 -17.23 -24.00
CA THR A 86 16.80 -16.82 -24.73
C THR A 86 17.06 -16.95 -26.25
N HIS A 87 15.98 -17.13 -27.04
CA HIS A 87 15.95 -17.18 -28.51
C HIS A 87 16.46 -18.47 -29.17
N GLU A 88 17.56 -19.06 -28.70
CA GLU A 88 18.10 -20.30 -29.22
C GLU A 88 17.26 -21.51 -28.75
N THR A 89 17.56 -22.70 -29.30
CA THR A 89 16.90 -23.94 -28.91
C THR A 89 17.62 -24.56 -27.71
N TYR A 90 16.93 -24.79 -26.61
CA TYR A 90 17.43 -25.39 -25.39
C TYR A 90 16.73 -26.71 -25.05
N GLN A 91 17.43 -27.58 -24.30
CA GLN A 91 16.84 -28.75 -23.65
C GLN A 91 16.65 -28.45 -22.17
N GLY A 92 15.51 -28.83 -21.58
CA GLY A 92 15.20 -28.67 -20.17
C GLY A 92 14.96 -30.00 -19.47
N ALA A 93 15.32 -30.07 -18.20
CA ALA A 93 14.88 -31.17 -17.33
C ALA A 93 13.34 -31.16 -17.18
N THR A 94 12.75 -29.97 -17.19
CA THR A 94 11.32 -29.72 -17.31
C THR A 94 11.08 -28.77 -18.49
N GLU A 95 10.02 -29.01 -19.25
CA GLU A 95 9.66 -28.16 -20.39
C GLU A 95 8.21 -27.68 -20.29
N ILE A 96 7.97 -26.40 -20.59
CA ILE A 96 6.66 -25.77 -20.68
C ILE A 96 6.43 -25.37 -22.13
N ASP A 97 5.26 -25.70 -22.68
CA ASP A 97 4.87 -25.27 -24.02
C ASP A 97 4.48 -23.79 -24.00
N GLY A 98 5.25 -22.95 -24.65
CA GLY A 98 5.04 -21.51 -24.77
C GLY A 98 4.43 -21.08 -26.12
N ARG A 99 4.09 -22.02 -27.00
CA ARG A 99 3.56 -21.71 -28.35
C ARG A 99 2.26 -20.92 -28.27
N GLY A 100 2.21 -19.81 -28.98
CA GLY A 100 1.07 -18.90 -28.97
C GLY A 100 1.00 -17.96 -27.76
N LEU A 101 1.96 -18.06 -26.83
CA LEU A 101 2.07 -17.18 -25.68
C LEU A 101 3.21 -16.16 -25.87
N VAL A 102 3.07 -15.01 -25.21
CA VAL A 102 4.09 -13.96 -25.20
C VAL A 102 4.69 -13.83 -23.79
N ALA A 103 6.00 -14.00 -23.70
CA ALA A 103 6.75 -13.83 -22.47
C ALA A 103 7.12 -12.38 -22.26
N VAL A 104 6.74 -11.83 -21.11
CA VAL A 104 7.15 -10.50 -20.61
C VAL A 104 7.78 -10.65 -19.23
N PRO A 105 8.58 -9.68 -18.74
CA PRO A 105 9.11 -9.73 -17.38
C PRO A 105 7.98 -9.69 -16.35
N GLY A 106 8.21 -10.26 -15.17
CA GLY A 106 7.31 -10.14 -14.05
C GLY A 106 7.06 -8.68 -13.65
N PHE A 107 5.81 -8.35 -13.34
CA PHE A 107 5.39 -6.98 -13.02
C PHE A 107 5.89 -6.59 -11.64
N ILE A 108 6.21 -5.31 -11.49
CA ILE A 108 6.72 -4.69 -10.27
C ILE A 108 5.75 -3.60 -9.84
N ASP A 109 5.05 -3.81 -8.75
CA ASP A 109 4.28 -2.75 -8.11
C ASP A 109 5.24 -1.82 -7.37
N SER A 110 5.32 -0.58 -7.83
CA SER A 110 6.34 0.36 -7.37
C SER A 110 5.97 1.07 -6.05
N HIS A 111 4.73 0.95 -5.59
CA HIS A 111 4.26 1.44 -4.29
C HIS A 111 2.90 0.81 -3.96
N VAL A 112 2.80 0.17 -2.80
CA VAL A 112 1.56 -0.49 -2.36
C VAL A 112 1.47 -0.54 -0.84
N HIS A 113 0.25 -0.35 -0.31
CA HIS A 113 -0.13 -0.70 1.05
C HIS A 113 -0.87 -2.04 1.01
N CYS A 114 -0.19 -3.13 1.41
CA CYS A 114 -0.81 -4.46 1.41
C CYS A 114 -2.07 -4.49 2.28
N GLU A 115 -2.10 -3.69 3.33
CA GLU A 115 -3.20 -3.56 4.29
C GLU A 115 -4.51 -3.13 3.60
N SER A 116 -4.43 -2.31 2.57
CA SER A 116 -5.60 -1.85 1.81
C SER A 116 -6.31 -2.96 1.04
N SER A 117 -5.63 -4.10 0.82
CA SER A 117 -6.26 -5.33 0.33
C SER A 117 -7.07 -6.07 1.41
N LEU A 118 -7.10 -5.56 2.65
CA LEU A 118 -7.77 -6.11 3.83
C LEU A 118 -7.31 -7.52 4.22
N VAL A 119 -6.21 -8.01 3.65
CA VAL A 119 -5.60 -9.31 3.96
C VAL A 119 -4.10 -9.16 4.23
N PRO A 120 -3.49 -10.06 5.04
CA PRO A 120 -2.08 -9.98 5.34
C PRO A 120 -1.19 -10.24 4.11
N PRO A 121 0.11 -9.85 4.15
CA PRO A 121 0.99 -9.95 3.00
C PRO A 121 1.08 -11.34 2.36
N LEU A 122 0.94 -12.42 3.13
CA LEU A 122 0.93 -13.78 2.58
C LEU A 122 -0.30 -14.05 1.72
N GLU A 123 -1.45 -13.53 2.10
CA GLU A 123 -2.68 -13.71 1.33
C GLU A 123 -2.71 -12.75 0.14
N PHE A 124 -2.21 -11.51 0.30
CA PHE A 124 -1.98 -10.58 -0.81
C PHE A 124 -1.09 -11.20 -1.89
N ASP A 125 0.05 -11.81 -1.51
CA ASP A 125 0.94 -12.57 -2.39
C ASP A 125 0.18 -13.63 -3.22
N ARG A 126 -0.72 -14.39 -2.57
CA ARG A 126 -1.56 -15.41 -3.23
C ARG A 126 -2.52 -14.81 -4.27
N CYS A 127 -2.99 -13.60 -4.03
CA CYS A 127 -3.97 -12.94 -4.91
C CYS A 127 -3.33 -12.31 -6.16
N VAL A 128 -2.15 -11.69 -6.00
CA VAL A 128 -1.59 -10.83 -7.06
C VAL A 128 -0.51 -11.52 -7.89
N VAL A 129 0.21 -12.52 -7.34
CA VAL A 129 1.26 -13.25 -8.09
C VAL A 129 0.68 -13.99 -9.30
N PRO A 130 -0.45 -14.69 -9.22
CA PRO A 130 -1.06 -15.33 -10.40
C PRO A 130 -1.49 -14.33 -11.49
N ARG A 131 -1.58 -13.04 -11.17
CA ARG A 131 -1.88 -11.94 -12.09
C ARG A 131 -0.62 -11.27 -12.67
N GLY A 132 0.57 -11.84 -12.39
CA GLY A 132 1.84 -11.38 -12.96
C GLY A 132 2.66 -10.47 -12.07
N THR A 133 2.17 -10.00 -10.92
CA THR A 133 2.94 -9.19 -9.99
C THR A 133 3.92 -10.07 -9.21
N THR A 134 5.20 -10.06 -9.58
CA THR A 134 6.24 -10.90 -8.97
C THR A 134 7.15 -10.14 -8.01
N THR A 135 7.03 -8.81 -7.98
CA THR A 135 7.71 -7.92 -7.04
C THR A 135 6.74 -6.82 -6.61
N ALA A 136 6.75 -6.47 -5.34
CA ALA A 136 6.03 -5.30 -4.83
C ALA A 136 6.90 -4.53 -3.84
N ILE A 137 6.84 -3.20 -3.91
CA ILE A 137 7.49 -2.28 -2.98
C ILE A 137 6.42 -1.80 -2.01
N CYS A 138 6.46 -2.36 -0.82
CA CYS A 138 5.42 -2.15 0.19
C CYS A 138 5.87 -1.13 1.25
N ASP A 139 5.02 -0.17 1.55
CA ASP A 139 5.13 0.66 2.74
C ASP A 139 4.11 0.20 3.79
N PRO A 140 4.54 -0.43 4.89
CA PRO A 140 3.65 -0.92 5.93
C PRO A 140 3.34 0.17 6.97
N HIS A 141 3.21 1.45 6.59
CA HIS A 141 2.99 2.51 7.58
C HIS A 141 1.63 2.38 8.27
N GLU A 142 0.65 1.77 7.62
CA GLU A 142 -0.66 1.51 8.18
C GLU A 142 -0.57 0.68 9.48
N ILE A 143 0.00 -0.51 9.39
CA ILE A 143 0.19 -1.35 10.59
C ILE A 143 1.22 -0.76 11.55
N CYS A 144 2.20 -0.02 11.03
CA CYS A 144 3.20 0.65 11.87
C CYS A 144 2.57 1.78 12.70
N ASN A 145 1.58 2.51 12.19
CA ASN A 145 0.83 3.50 12.95
C ASN A 145 0.02 2.88 14.10
N VAL A 146 -0.33 1.61 14.00
CA VAL A 146 -1.05 0.89 15.06
C VAL A 146 -0.09 0.22 16.05
N LEU A 147 0.95 -0.46 15.56
CA LEU A 147 1.78 -1.37 16.36
C LEU A 147 3.26 -0.93 16.48
N GLY A 148 3.72 0.02 15.67
CA GLY A 148 5.13 0.41 15.60
C GLY A 148 6.03 -0.70 15.08
N VAL A 149 7.19 -0.88 15.70
CA VAL A 149 8.20 -1.90 15.34
C VAL A 149 7.64 -3.33 15.24
N PRO A 150 6.74 -3.81 16.11
CA PRO A 150 6.07 -5.11 15.92
C PRO A 150 5.34 -5.27 14.58
N GLY A 151 4.68 -4.23 14.07
CA GLY A 151 4.04 -4.24 12.76
C GLY A 151 5.05 -4.35 11.63
N LEU A 152 6.13 -3.55 11.69
CA LEU A 152 7.24 -3.63 10.73
C LEU A 152 7.87 -5.03 10.70
N LYS A 153 8.14 -5.63 11.87
CA LYS A 153 8.71 -6.99 11.96
C LYS A 153 7.79 -8.03 11.32
N PHE A 154 6.50 -7.94 11.56
CA PHE A 154 5.52 -8.84 10.94
C PHE A 154 5.59 -8.79 9.40
N PHE A 155 5.69 -7.60 8.81
CA PHE A 155 5.83 -7.46 7.36
C PHE A 155 7.16 -8.00 6.85
N LEU A 156 8.26 -7.79 7.56
CA LEU A 156 9.57 -8.36 7.20
C LEU A 156 9.59 -9.89 7.28
N GLU A 157 8.94 -10.47 8.29
CA GLU A 157 8.78 -11.92 8.43
C GLU A 157 7.92 -12.49 7.29
N CYS A 158 6.81 -11.84 6.95
CA CYS A 158 6.00 -12.19 5.79
C CYS A 158 6.82 -12.09 4.49
N ALA A 159 7.54 -11.00 4.28
CA ALA A 159 8.36 -10.77 3.09
C ALA A 159 9.46 -11.83 2.90
N ALA A 160 9.94 -12.45 3.98
CA ALA A 160 10.93 -13.51 3.92
C ALA A 160 10.38 -14.81 3.31
N VAL A 161 9.06 -15.04 3.35
CA VAL A 161 8.42 -16.30 2.96
C VAL A 161 7.39 -16.18 1.83
N THR A 162 7.13 -14.97 1.32
CA THR A 162 6.27 -14.75 0.13
C THR A 162 6.85 -15.42 -1.13
N VAL A 163 5.96 -15.83 -2.04
CA VAL A 163 6.33 -16.33 -3.39
C VAL A 163 6.91 -15.21 -4.22
N MET A 164 6.25 -14.03 -4.21
CA MET A 164 6.83 -12.82 -4.81
C MET A 164 8.06 -12.33 -4.04
N ASP A 165 8.78 -11.40 -4.61
CA ASP A 165 9.76 -10.62 -3.88
C ASP A 165 9.12 -9.37 -3.27
N LEU A 166 8.51 -9.54 -2.10
CA LEU A 166 7.98 -8.42 -1.35
C LEU A 166 9.17 -7.64 -0.75
N ARG A 167 9.28 -6.38 -1.10
CA ARG A 167 10.25 -5.41 -0.59
C ARG A 167 9.56 -4.45 0.34
N VAL A 168 10.20 -4.12 1.44
CA VAL A 168 9.63 -3.29 2.50
C VAL A 168 10.39 -1.98 2.55
N GLN A 169 9.67 -0.88 2.52
CA GLN A 169 10.19 0.44 2.86
C GLN A 169 9.94 0.69 4.35
N LEU A 170 10.85 1.38 5.02
CA LEU A 170 10.73 1.69 6.45
C LEU A 170 9.84 2.92 6.63
N SER A 171 8.75 2.77 7.34
CA SER A 171 7.70 3.79 7.46
C SER A 171 8.21 5.08 8.08
N SER A 172 8.21 6.18 7.33
CA SER A 172 8.77 7.48 7.73
C SER A 172 7.83 8.30 8.62
N CYS A 173 6.51 8.08 8.46
CA CYS A 173 5.45 8.93 9.00
C CYS A 173 4.57 8.17 9.99
N VAL A 174 5.10 7.90 11.17
CA VAL A 174 4.40 7.22 12.27
C VAL A 174 4.54 8.04 13.56
N PRO A 175 3.53 8.87 13.89
CA PRO A 175 2.42 9.32 13.05
C PRO A 175 2.86 10.31 11.95
N SER A 176 1.96 10.58 11.00
CA SER A 176 2.20 11.57 9.95
C SER A 176 2.22 13.00 10.50
N THR A 177 1.41 13.28 11.54
CA THR A 177 1.34 14.59 12.18
C THR A 177 1.18 14.49 13.71
N HIS A 178 1.35 15.63 14.39
CA HIS A 178 1.04 15.77 15.82
C HIS A 178 -0.45 16.08 16.08
N LEU A 179 -1.25 16.27 15.03
CA LEU A 179 -2.67 16.65 15.11
C LEU A 179 -3.60 15.44 15.29
N GLU A 180 -3.05 14.26 15.48
CA GLU A 180 -3.77 13.00 15.68
C GLU A 180 -3.11 12.15 16.77
N THR A 181 -3.80 11.11 17.24
CA THR A 181 -3.24 10.14 18.18
C THR A 181 -3.01 8.81 17.46
N SER A 182 -1.77 8.40 17.35
CA SER A 182 -1.35 7.13 16.77
C SER A 182 -1.14 6.06 17.85
N GLY A 183 -1.18 4.79 17.46
CA GLY A 183 -0.87 3.66 18.33
C GLY A 183 0.62 3.53 18.64
N ALA A 184 1.47 4.11 17.80
CA ALA A 184 2.92 4.10 17.96
C ALA A 184 3.57 5.38 17.43
N ARG A 185 4.86 5.54 17.74
CA ARG A 185 5.75 6.55 17.18
C ARG A 185 7.04 5.88 16.74
N LEU A 186 7.51 6.17 15.53
CA LEU A 186 8.78 5.68 15.01
C LEU A 186 9.68 6.86 14.66
N GLU A 187 10.83 6.91 15.32
CA GLU A 187 11.88 7.87 15.02
C GLU A 187 13.02 7.22 14.21
N ALA A 188 14.03 8.00 13.84
CA ALA A 188 15.17 7.48 13.07
C ALA A 188 15.86 6.31 13.78
N GLU A 189 16.01 6.38 15.09
CA GLU A 189 16.66 5.37 15.92
C GLU A 189 15.91 4.05 15.94
N ASP A 190 14.58 4.08 15.84
CA ASP A 190 13.73 2.86 15.78
C ASP A 190 13.86 2.13 14.44
N LEU A 191 14.12 2.87 13.36
CA LEU A 191 14.19 2.36 11.98
C LEU A 191 15.61 1.92 11.59
N LEU A 192 16.65 2.56 12.11
CA LEU A 192 18.06 2.28 11.78
C LEU A 192 18.45 0.81 11.93
N PRO A 193 17.99 0.04 12.94
CA PRO A 193 18.30 -1.39 13.06
C PRO A 193 17.84 -2.23 11.87
N PHE A 194 16.86 -1.77 11.10
CA PHE A 194 16.30 -2.48 9.95
C PHE A 194 16.83 -2.00 8.60
N LYS A 195 17.57 -0.89 8.56
CA LYS A 195 18.05 -0.24 7.33
C LYS A 195 18.77 -1.19 6.36
N HIS A 196 19.52 -2.15 6.91
CA HIS A 196 20.30 -3.10 6.13
C HIS A 196 19.68 -4.51 6.09
N HIS A 197 18.42 -4.64 6.45
CA HIS A 197 17.70 -5.91 6.31
C HIS A 197 17.57 -6.29 4.82
N PRO A 198 17.78 -7.57 4.42
CA PRO A 198 17.79 -7.98 3.00
C PRO A 198 16.51 -7.64 2.22
N LYS A 199 15.39 -7.46 2.91
CA LYS A 199 14.10 -7.10 2.30
C LYS A 199 13.80 -5.61 2.30
N VAL A 200 14.63 -4.78 2.93
CA VAL A 200 14.47 -3.33 2.99
C VAL A 200 15.17 -2.67 1.81
N LEU A 201 14.52 -1.70 1.19
CA LEU A 201 15.11 -0.88 0.11
C LEU A 201 15.46 0.53 0.59
N GLY A 202 14.73 1.07 1.55
CA GLY A 202 14.95 2.43 2.02
C GLY A 202 13.87 2.94 2.95
N LEU A 203 13.68 4.26 2.92
CA LEU A 203 12.67 4.96 3.70
C LEU A 203 11.41 5.12 2.86
N ALA A 204 10.27 4.78 3.44
CA ALA A 204 8.96 4.91 2.84
C ALA A 204 8.57 6.37 2.60
N GLU A 205 7.43 6.56 1.96
CA GLU A 205 6.91 7.87 1.58
C GLU A 205 7.01 8.93 2.68
N PHE A 206 7.64 10.05 2.34
CA PHE A 206 7.87 11.14 3.29
C PHE A 206 6.74 12.18 3.20
N MET A 207 5.63 11.95 3.92
CA MET A 207 4.42 12.77 3.85
C MET A 207 4.56 14.13 4.55
N ASN A 208 5.45 14.26 5.55
CA ASN A 208 5.62 15.50 6.32
C ASN A 208 6.39 16.57 5.54
N VAL A 209 5.85 17.00 4.40
CA VAL A 209 6.43 18.09 3.58
C VAL A 209 6.62 19.38 4.40
N PRO A 210 5.65 19.85 5.22
CA PRO A 210 5.86 21.03 6.07
C PRO A 210 7.06 20.88 7.01
N GLY A 211 7.27 19.70 7.60
CA GLY A 211 8.42 19.42 8.45
C GLY A 211 9.74 19.53 7.69
N VAL A 212 9.81 19.08 6.44
CA VAL A 212 11.00 19.25 5.59
C VAL A 212 11.27 20.73 5.33
N LEU A 213 10.27 21.48 4.87
CA LEU A 213 10.40 22.88 4.50
C LEU A 213 10.73 23.77 5.70
N ASN A 214 10.17 23.47 6.86
CA ASN A 214 10.41 24.19 8.12
C ASN A 214 11.63 23.67 8.90
N LYS A 215 12.32 22.65 8.37
CA LYS A 215 13.51 22.04 8.97
C LYS A 215 13.24 21.46 10.38
N ASP A 216 12.11 20.76 10.50
CA ASP A 216 11.78 20.06 11.74
C ASP A 216 12.90 19.07 12.11
N PRO A 217 13.41 19.08 13.35
CA PRO A 217 14.54 18.25 13.74
C PRO A 217 14.31 16.74 13.55
N ALA A 218 13.09 16.24 13.82
CA ALA A 218 12.78 14.82 13.66
C ALA A 218 12.69 14.42 12.17
N ALA A 219 12.12 15.29 11.33
CA ALA A 219 12.11 15.10 9.89
C ALA A 219 13.53 15.06 9.31
N LEU A 220 14.36 16.04 9.68
CA LEU A 220 15.76 16.10 9.23
C LEU A 220 16.59 14.92 9.73
N ALA A 221 16.37 14.45 10.96
CA ALA A 221 17.06 13.27 11.50
C ALA A 221 16.77 12.02 10.66
N LYS A 222 15.51 11.77 10.29
CA LYS A 222 15.12 10.64 9.42
C LYS A 222 15.75 10.75 8.04
N LEU A 223 15.64 11.91 7.38
CA LEU A 223 16.20 12.13 6.05
C LEU A 223 17.73 11.97 6.05
N ALA A 224 18.43 12.51 7.04
CA ALA A 224 19.87 12.37 7.17
C ALA A 224 20.30 10.92 7.43
N ALA A 225 19.58 10.19 8.29
CA ALA A 225 19.86 8.79 8.61
C ALA A 225 19.71 7.85 7.41
N PHE A 226 18.85 8.20 6.44
CA PHE A 226 18.53 7.41 5.26
C PHE A 226 19.02 8.02 3.94
N SER A 227 19.86 9.04 3.98
CA SER A 227 20.32 9.79 2.79
C SER A 227 21.13 8.95 1.79
N ASP A 228 21.64 7.78 2.18
CA ASP A 228 22.42 6.85 1.37
C ASP A 228 21.59 5.69 0.77
N VAL A 229 20.28 5.67 0.99
CA VAL A 229 19.34 4.68 0.43
C VAL A 229 18.18 5.39 -0.29
N GLN A 230 17.27 4.62 -0.88
CA GLN A 230 16.05 5.15 -1.49
C GLN A 230 15.18 5.85 -0.45
N ILE A 231 14.68 7.04 -0.76
CA ILE A 231 13.66 7.76 0.00
C ILE A 231 12.48 8.03 -0.93
N ASP A 232 11.34 7.44 -0.62
CA ASP A 232 10.12 7.64 -1.38
C ASP A 232 9.39 8.90 -0.93
N GLY A 233 8.57 9.45 -1.80
CA GLY A 233 7.91 10.72 -1.58
C GLY A 233 6.41 10.70 -1.74
N HIS A 234 5.78 11.64 -1.02
CA HIS A 234 4.36 11.95 -1.03
C HIS A 234 4.22 13.47 -1.02
N SER A 235 4.00 14.06 -2.19
CA SER A 235 4.06 15.52 -2.34
C SER A 235 2.98 16.06 -3.27
N PRO A 236 1.67 15.90 -2.91
CA PRO A 236 0.59 16.41 -3.74
C PRO A 236 0.69 17.92 -3.91
N LEU A 237 0.52 18.40 -5.14
CA LEU A 237 0.49 19.82 -5.52
C LEU A 237 1.77 20.62 -5.21
N LEU A 238 2.83 19.97 -4.72
CA LEU A 238 4.10 20.64 -4.42
C LEU A 238 4.80 21.09 -5.69
N SER A 239 5.25 22.32 -5.74
CA SER A 239 5.81 22.95 -6.93
C SER A 239 6.92 23.98 -6.61
N SER A 240 7.56 24.54 -7.63
CA SER A 240 8.48 25.68 -7.53
C SER A 240 9.66 25.44 -6.59
N TYR A 241 9.96 26.39 -5.70
CA TYR A 241 11.08 26.31 -4.75
C TYR A 241 10.90 25.24 -3.68
N ASP A 242 9.68 25.02 -3.24
CA ASP A 242 9.37 24.01 -2.21
C ASP A 242 9.58 22.60 -2.75
N LEU A 243 9.22 22.35 -4.01
CA LEU A 243 9.56 21.09 -4.69
C LEU A 243 11.08 20.89 -4.82
N ASN A 244 11.84 21.96 -5.14
CA ASN A 244 13.30 21.88 -5.18
C ASN A 244 13.87 21.51 -3.81
N ALA A 245 13.35 22.11 -2.72
CA ALA A 245 13.81 21.83 -1.37
C ALA A 245 13.54 20.38 -0.97
N TYR A 246 12.34 19.86 -1.30
CA TYR A 246 11.94 18.49 -1.02
C TYR A 246 12.81 17.47 -1.78
N ILE A 247 13.07 17.69 -3.07
CA ILE A 247 13.96 16.84 -3.87
C ILE A 247 15.41 16.94 -3.34
N ALA A 248 15.88 18.14 -3.02
CA ALA A 248 17.23 18.37 -2.49
C ALA A 248 17.45 17.70 -1.12
N ALA A 249 16.37 17.49 -0.35
CA ALA A 249 16.40 16.73 0.90
C ALA A 249 16.57 15.20 0.70
N GLY A 250 16.60 14.71 -0.56
CA GLY A 250 16.89 13.32 -0.90
C GLY A 250 15.71 12.52 -1.40
N VAL A 251 14.50 13.07 -1.45
CA VAL A 251 13.31 12.37 -1.92
C VAL A 251 13.37 12.17 -3.44
N ARG A 252 13.05 10.94 -3.93
CA ARG A 252 13.34 10.53 -5.31
C ARG A 252 12.13 10.33 -6.21
N ASN A 253 10.94 10.07 -5.64
CA ASN A 253 9.73 9.81 -6.41
C ASN A 253 8.50 10.47 -5.79
N CYS A 254 7.36 10.35 -6.47
CA CYS A 254 6.06 10.74 -5.94
C CYS A 254 4.95 9.98 -6.66
N HIS A 255 4.01 9.38 -5.91
CA HIS A 255 2.79 8.74 -6.41
C HIS A 255 1.55 9.64 -6.29
N GLU A 256 1.62 10.77 -5.57
CA GLU A 256 0.53 11.72 -5.33
C GLU A 256 0.37 12.80 -6.41
N THR A 257 0.77 12.49 -7.64
CA THR A 257 0.69 13.41 -8.75
C THR A 257 -0.60 13.18 -9.54
N THR A 258 -1.51 14.16 -9.53
CA THR A 258 -2.87 14.02 -10.05
C THR A 258 -3.09 14.69 -11.42
N SER A 259 -2.08 15.38 -11.96
CA SER A 259 -2.21 16.07 -13.26
C SER A 259 -0.91 16.00 -14.09
N ALA A 260 -1.07 15.97 -15.41
CA ALA A 260 0.06 15.98 -16.34
C ALA A 260 0.95 17.23 -16.19
N ARG A 261 0.38 18.37 -15.80
CA ARG A 261 1.13 19.61 -15.55
C ARG A 261 2.09 19.44 -14.39
N GLU A 262 1.59 18.96 -13.27
CA GLU A 262 2.36 18.69 -12.06
C GLU A 262 3.45 17.64 -12.33
N ALA A 263 3.10 16.54 -13.02
CA ALA A 263 4.04 15.49 -13.38
C ALA A 263 5.20 16.01 -14.24
N ARG A 264 4.92 16.88 -15.22
CA ARG A 264 5.97 17.47 -16.07
C ARG A 264 6.96 18.31 -15.25
N GLU A 265 6.50 19.09 -14.27
CA GLU A 265 7.39 19.86 -13.40
C GLU A 265 8.27 18.95 -12.55
N LYS A 266 7.69 17.93 -11.90
CA LYS A 266 8.41 16.95 -11.08
C LYS A 266 9.46 16.18 -11.91
N LEU A 267 9.07 15.67 -13.07
CA LEU A 267 9.99 14.99 -14.00
C LEU A 267 11.13 15.90 -14.46
N ALA A 268 10.84 17.15 -14.82
CA ALA A 268 11.85 18.12 -15.25
C ALA A 268 12.87 18.45 -14.15
N LYS A 269 12.49 18.27 -12.88
CA LYS A 269 13.36 18.43 -11.72
C LYS A 269 14.02 17.12 -11.25
N GLY A 270 13.84 16.02 -12.01
CA GLY A 270 14.50 14.74 -11.76
C GLY A 270 13.79 13.83 -10.76
N MET A 271 12.56 14.14 -10.37
CA MET A 271 11.72 13.27 -9.54
C MET A 271 11.01 12.25 -10.43
N GLN A 272 11.10 10.97 -10.10
CA GLN A 272 10.34 9.91 -10.78
C GLN A 272 8.87 9.97 -10.38
N ILE A 273 7.97 9.71 -11.34
CA ILE A 273 6.53 9.62 -11.07
C ILE A 273 6.10 8.16 -11.03
N LEU A 274 5.46 7.78 -9.93
CA LEU A 274 4.76 6.52 -9.81
C LEU A 274 3.30 6.78 -10.17
N VAL A 275 2.88 6.26 -11.33
CA VAL A 275 1.53 6.48 -11.86
C VAL A 275 0.57 5.56 -11.14
N ARG A 276 -0.26 6.15 -10.31
CA ARG A 276 -1.16 5.45 -9.41
C ARG A 276 -2.51 5.12 -10.05
N GLU A 277 -2.99 3.90 -9.79
CA GLU A 277 -4.36 3.48 -10.09
C GLU A 277 -4.88 2.59 -8.96
N GLY A 278 -5.22 3.22 -7.86
CA GLY A 278 -5.81 2.58 -6.69
C GLY A 278 -7.33 2.42 -6.78
N THR A 279 -8.00 2.31 -5.66
CA THR A 279 -9.45 2.18 -5.58
C THR A 279 -10.16 3.55 -5.61
N VAL A 280 -9.69 4.51 -4.83
CA VAL A 280 -10.23 5.89 -4.79
C VAL A 280 -9.37 6.82 -5.63
N SER A 281 -8.06 6.75 -5.47
CA SER A 281 -7.12 7.60 -6.21
C SER A 281 -6.74 6.96 -7.55
N LYS A 282 -7.37 7.41 -8.63
CA LYS A 282 -7.24 6.87 -9.99
C LYS A 282 -6.62 7.93 -10.91
N ASP A 283 -5.28 7.98 -10.95
CA ASP A 283 -4.54 9.04 -11.64
C ASP A 283 -4.06 8.63 -13.04
N LEU A 284 -4.16 7.34 -13.40
CA LEU A 284 -3.70 6.83 -14.70
C LEU A 284 -4.32 7.57 -15.88
N ALA A 285 -5.62 7.90 -15.81
CA ALA A 285 -6.29 8.61 -16.89
C ALA A 285 -5.69 10.01 -17.14
N ALA A 286 -5.29 10.72 -16.09
CA ALA A 286 -4.69 12.05 -16.18
C ALA A 286 -3.22 12.02 -16.60
N LEU A 287 -2.52 10.89 -16.37
CA LEU A 287 -1.09 10.75 -16.57
C LEU A 287 -0.70 9.90 -17.78
N ALA A 288 -1.64 9.14 -18.38
CA ALA A 288 -1.37 8.22 -19.48
C ALA A 288 -0.66 8.90 -20.68
N GLU A 289 -0.99 10.14 -21.00
CA GLU A 289 -0.34 10.91 -22.08
C GLU A 289 1.17 11.13 -21.86
N LEU A 290 1.65 10.96 -20.63
CA LEU A 290 3.07 11.12 -20.30
C LEU A 290 3.85 9.82 -20.45
N ILE A 291 3.18 8.67 -20.52
CA ILE A 291 3.82 7.36 -20.68
C ILE A 291 4.19 7.21 -22.17
N THR A 292 5.30 7.84 -22.57
CA THR A 292 5.87 7.80 -23.90
C THR A 292 7.22 7.10 -23.87
N THR A 293 7.75 6.74 -25.03
CA THR A 293 9.05 6.03 -25.12
C THR A 293 10.18 6.80 -24.44
N GLU A 294 10.18 8.13 -24.56
CA GLU A 294 11.21 8.99 -23.96
C GLU A 294 11.07 9.13 -22.45
N ARG A 295 9.84 9.08 -21.93
CA ARG A 295 9.54 9.28 -20.51
C ARG A 295 9.32 8.00 -19.72
N ALA A 296 8.94 6.90 -20.38
CA ALA A 296 8.72 5.61 -19.71
C ALA A 296 9.87 5.20 -18.76
N PRO A 297 11.17 5.50 -19.05
CA PRO A 297 12.26 5.25 -18.11
C PRO A 297 12.14 5.97 -16.74
N PHE A 298 11.36 7.05 -16.67
CA PHE A 298 11.18 7.89 -15.49
C PHE A 298 9.78 7.79 -14.90
N LEU A 299 9.00 6.82 -15.37
CA LEU A 299 7.64 6.55 -14.91
C LEU A 299 7.53 5.08 -14.48
N ALA A 300 6.85 4.82 -13.37
CA ALA A 300 6.52 3.46 -12.98
C ALA A 300 5.02 3.38 -12.64
N LEU A 301 4.44 2.17 -12.68
CA LEU A 301 3.05 1.95 -12.29
C LEU A 301 2.99 1.50 -10.83
N CYS A 302 1.97 1.95 -10.10
CA CYS A 302 1.70 1.51 -8.73
C CYS A 302 0.20 1.42 -8.45
N THR A 303 -0.16 0.59 -7.47
CA THR A 303 -1.55 0.43 -7.05
C THR A 303 -1.91 1.26 -5.84
N ASP A 304 -0.95 1.57 -4.97
CA ASP A 304 -1.20 2.28 -3.72
C ASP A 304 -2.28 1.57 -2.90
N ASP A 305 -3.41 2.19 -2.61
CA ASP A 305 -4.56 1.63 -1.91
C ASP A 305 -5.51 0.91 -2.87
N ARG A 306 -5.39 -0.41 -2.99
CA ARG A 306 -6.27 -1.21 -3.85
C ARG A 306 -7.01 -2.29 -3.05
N ASN A 307 -8.34 -2.19 -3.03
CA ASN A 307 -9.18 -3.04 -2.21
C ASN A 307 -9.46 -4.43 -2.84
N PRO A 308 -10.00 -5.40 -2.06
CA PRO A 308 -10.26 -6.74 -2.53
C PRO A 308 -11.22 -6.83 -3.72
N LEU A 309 -12.22 -5.95 -3.81
CA LEU A 309 -13.19 -5.99 -4.90
C LEU A 309 -12.55 -5.61 -6.23
N ASP A 310 -11.77 -4.54 -6.25
CA ASP A 310 -11.07 -4.11 -7.46
C ASP A 310 -10.02 -5.14 -7.89
N ILE A 311 -9.30 -5.76 -6.93
CA ILE A 311 -8.37 -6.86 -7.24
C ILE A 311 -9.11 -8.05 -7.87
N ALA A 312 -10.27 -8.40 -7.34
CA ALA A 312 -11.06 -9.52 -7.84
C ALA A 312 -11.68 -9.24 -9.23
N GLU A 313 -12.28 -8.06 -9.41
CA GLU A 313 -13.09 -7.70 -10.58
C GLU A 313 -12.24 -7.18 -11.75
N GLU A 314 -11.24 -6.34 -11.46
CA GLU A 314 -10.43 -5.68 -12.48
C GLU A 314 -9.05 -6.34 -12.65
N GLY A 315 -8.41 -6.73 -11.55
CA GLY A 315 -7.04 -7.22 -11.49
C GLY A 315 -6.13 -6.33 -10.64
N HIS A 316 -4.83 -6.47 -10.82
CA HIS A 316 -3.78 -5.72 -10.13
C HIS A 316 -2.93 -4.96 -11.16
N LEU A 317 -1.61 -5.16 -11.24
CA LEU A 317 -0.80 -4.52 -12.29
C LEU A 317 -1.17 -4.94 -13.71
N ASP A 318 -1.71 -6.15 -13.90
CA ASP A 318 -2.28 -6.58 -15.17
C ASP A 318 -3.43 -5.68 -15.65
N TYR A 319 -4.24 -5.19 -14.72
CA TYR A 319 -5.26 -4.19 -15.00
C TYR A 319 -4.64 -2.84 -15.37
N LEU A 320 -3.66 -2.36 -14.61
CA LEU A 320 -3.03 -1.06 -14.87
C LEU A 320 -2.38 -1.02 -16.26
N ILE A 321 -1.67 -2.09 -16.64
CA ILE A 321 -1.07 -2.23 -17.97
C ILE A 321 -2.16 -2.19 -19.05
N ARG A 322 -3.19 -3.01 -18.92
CA ARG A 322 -4.33 -3.06 -19.84
C ARG A 322 -5.04 -1.72 -19.96
N ALA A 323 -5.26 -1.06 -18.83
CA ALA A 323 -5.91 0.24 -18.76
C ALA A 323 -5.07 1.36 -19.39
N ALA A 324 -3.74 1.32 -19.24
CA ALA A 324 -2.82 2.25 -19.91
C ALA A 324 -2.85 2.05 -21.44
N ILE A 325 -2.75 0.82 -21.91
CA ILE A 325 -2.82 0.48 -23.34
C ILE A 325 -4.17 0.89 -23.91
N GLY A 326 -5.27 0.63 -23.21
CA GLY A 326 -6.63 1.04 -23.61
C GLY A 326 -6.80 2.57 -23.73
N ARG A 327 -5.91 3.35 -23.09
CA ARG A 327 -5.85 4.83 -23.21
C ARG A 327 -4.87 5.32 -24.29
N GLY A 328 -4.32 4.41 -25.10
CA GLY A 328 -3.43 4.73 -26.21
C GLY A 328 -1.94 4.70 -25.87
N VAL A 329 -1.55 4.28 -24.68
CA VAL A 329 -0.14 4.03 -24.37
C VAL A 329 0.33 2.81 -25.17
N ARG A 330 1.49 2.92 -25.81
CA ARG A 330 2.08 1.80 -26.54
C ARG A 330 2.39 0.65 -25.60
N PRO A 331 2.17 -0.61 -26.00
CA PRO A 331 2.51 -1.77 -25.16
C PRO A 331 3.94 -1.71 -24.63
N LEU A 332 4.93 -1.38 -25.47
CA LEU A 332 6.32 -1.20 -25.07
C LEU A 332 6.47 -0.30 -23.84
N ASP A 333 5.80 0.85 -23.85
CA ASP A 333 5.96 1.88 -22.83
C ASP A 333 5.21 1.50 -21.55
N ALA A 334 4.04 0.85 -21.67
CA ALA A 334 3.27 0.35 -20.54
C ALA A 334 4.03 -0.77 -19.80
N TYR A 335 4.56 -1.76 -20.54
CA TYR A 335 5.34 -2.84 -19.93
C TYR A 335 6.66 -2.35 -19.35
N ARG A 336 7.34 -1.38 -19.98
CA ARG A 336 8.51 -0.72 -19.38
C ARG A 336 8.19 -0.11 -18.03
N ALA A 337 7.11 0.67 -17.95
CA ALA A 337 6.69 1.32 -16.69
C ALA A 337 6.32 0.30 -15.60
N ALA A 338 5.76 -0.84 -15.98
CA ALA A 338 5.37 -1.91 -15.06
C ALA A 338 6.52 -2.85 -14.65
N THR A 339 7.72 -2.74 -15.26
CA THR A 339 8.80 -3.71 -15.05
C THR A 339 10.16 -3.03 -14.96
N TRP A 340 10.80 -2.74 -16.10
CA TRP A 340 12.17 -2.25 -16.18
C TRP A 340 12.37 -0.89 -15.48
N SER A 341 11.44 0.03 -15.66
CA SER A 341 11.56 1.39 -15.08
C SER A 341 11.47 1.34 -13.55
N ALA A 342 10.51 0.59 -13.00
CA ALA A 342 10.40 0.35 -11.56
C ALA A 342 11.66 -0.34 -11.02
N ALA A 343 12.14 -1.40 -11.71
CA ALA A 343 13.37 -2.11 -11.31
C ALA A 343 14.57 -1.16 -11.24
N ARG A 344 14.77 -0.32 -12.24
CA ARG A 344 15.90 0.62 -12.28
C ARG A 344 15.82 1.70 -11.21
N HIS A 345 14.62 2.21 -10.95
CA HIS A 345 14.40 3.21 -9.90
C HIS A 345 14.78 2.70 -8.52
N PHE A 346 14.36 1.48 -8.19
CA PHE A 346 14.62 0.87 -6.88
C PHE A 346 15.94 0.10 -6.80
N GLY A 347 16.81 0.19 -7.82
CA GLY A 347 18.11 -0.49 -7.82
C GLY A 347 18.03 -2.02 -7.93
N LEU A 348 16.90 -2.56 -8.43
CA LEU A 348 16.67 -3.99 -8.65
C LEU A 348 17.23 -4.39 -10.02
N PHE A 349 18.55 -4.38 -10.18
CA PHE A 349 19.20 -4.56 -11.49
C PHE A 349 19.15 -6.01 -12.02
N ASP A 350 18.70 -6.95 -11.20
CA ASP A 350 18.59 -8.36 -11.52
C ASP A 350 17.28 -8.74 -12.25
N ARG A 351 16.41 -7.78 -12.54
CA ARG A 351 15.07 -8.03 -13.11
C ARG A 351 14.58 -6.91 -14.04
N GLY A 352 13.41 -7.11 -14.65
CA GLY A 352 12.75 -6.14 -15.53
C GLY A 352 12.94 -6.42 -17.01
N LEU A 353 13.66 -7.48 -17.39
CA LEU A 353 13.83 -7.95 -18.77
C LEU A 353 13.72 -9.49 -18.81
N VAL A 354 13.26 -10.05 -19.93
CA VAL A 354 13.39 -11.47 -20.25
C VAL A 354 14.71 -11.65 -21.00
N ALA A 355 15.81 -11.75 -20.23
CA ALA A 355 17.17 -11.79 -20.80
C ALA A 355 18.11 -12.63 -19.92
N PRO A 356 19.17 -13.22 -20.48
CA PRO A 356 20.18 -13.95 -19.71
C PRO A 356 20.77 -13.10 -18.58
N GLY A 357 20.96 -13.71 -17.43
CA GLY A 357 21.46 -13.05 -16.21
C GLY A 357 20.38 -12.39 -15.36
N GLN A 358 19.16 -12.21 -15.88
CA GLN A 358 18.05 -11.66 -15.12
C GLN A 358 17.39 -12.77 -14.28
N ARG A 359 16.75 -12.37 -13.20
CA ARG A 359 15.92 -13.24 -12.38
C ARG A 359 14.76 -13.78 -13.21
N ALA A 360 14.48 -15.05 -13.07
CA ALA A 360 13.45 -15.74 -13.84
C ALA A 360 12.05 -15.45 -13.24
N ASP A 361 11.64 -14.20 -13.33
CA ASP A 361 10.30 -13.71 -13.10
C ASP A 361 9.69 -13.38 -14.47
N ILE A 362 8.81 -14.27 -14.96
CA ILE A 362 8.28 -14.21 -16.33
C ILE A 362 6.77 -14.38 -16.28
N VAL A 363 6.06 -13.52 -17.00
CA VAL A 363 4.61 -13.66 -17.23
C VAL A 363 4.40 -14.11 -18.65
N LEU A 364 3.70 -15.22 -18.84
CA LEU A 364 3.23 -15.70 -20.14
C LEU A 364 1.83 -15.17 -20.39
N LEU A 365 1.68 -14.38 -21.44
CA LEU A 365 0.45 -13.72 -21.82
C LEU A 365 -0.18 -14.39 -23.04
N GLU A 366 -1.51 -14.48 -23.08
CA GLU A 366 -2.24 -14.83 -24.28
C GLU A 366 -2.29 -13.67 -25.28
N ASP A 367 -2.28 -12.43 -24.77
CA ASP A 367 -2.35 -11.22 -25.59
C ASP A 367 -1.70 -10.01 -24.86
N LEU A 368 -0.82 -9.30 -25.56
CA LEU A 368 -0.09 -8.15 -25.02
C LEU A 368 -0.99 -6.94 -24.76
N ALA A 369 -1.99 -6.69 -25.62
CA ALA A 369 -2.79 -5.47 -25.52
C ALA A 369 -3.78 -5.54 -24.34
N THR A 370 -4.32 -6.72 -24.10
CA THR A 370 -5.24 -6.97 -22.99
C THR A 370 -4.55 -7.40 -21.70
N CYS A 371 -3.24 -7.64 -21.75
CA CYS A 371 -2.44 -8.18 -20.65
C CYS A 371 -3.09 -9.43 -20.02
N LYS A 372 -3.63 -10.33 -20.87
CA LYS A 372 -4.30 -11.54 -20.40
C LYS A 372 -3.27 -12.56 -19.95
N VAL A 373 -3.12 -12.71 -18.64
CA VAL A 373 -2.16 -13.63 -18.03
C VAL A 373 -2.62 -15.08 -18.20
N HIS A 374 -1.77 -15.90 -18.83
CA HIS A 374 -1.95 -17.35 -18.93
C HIS A 374 -1.31 -18.07 -17.73
N SER A 375 -0.02 -17.76 -17.45
CA SER A 375 0.73 -18.36 -16.35
C SER A 375 1.92 -17.50 -15.97
N VAL A 376 2.45 -17.75 -14.78
CA VAL A 376 3.56 -16.98 -14.20
C VAL A 376 4.65 -17.92 -13.75
N ILE A 377 5.88 -17.57 -14.06
CA ILE A 377 7.10 -18.13 -13.49
C ILE A 377 7.63 -17.09 -12.50
N CYS A 378 7.82 -17.48 -11.27
CA CYS A 378 8.36 -16.60 -10.23
C CYS A 378 9.56 -17.28 -9.57
N ARG A 379 10.71 -16.61 -9.53
CA ARG A 379 11.99 -17.18 -9.06
C ARG A 379 12.30 -18.52 -9.74
N GLY A 380 12.12 -18.59 -11.05
CA GLY A 380 12.45 -19.75 -11.86
C GLY A 380 11.51 -20.96 -11.75
N ALA A 381 10.43 -20.86 -10.99
CA ALA A 381 9.48 -21.94 -10.84
C ALA A 381 8.04 -21.49 -11.17
N PRO A 382 7.22 -22.38 -11.78
CA PRO A 382 5.81 -22.08 -12.05
C PRO A 382 5.03 -21.73 -10.80
N VAL A 383 4.16 -20.74 -10.91
CA VAL A 383 3.26 -20.36 -9.82
C VAL A 383 2.07 -21.31 -9.78
N THR A 384 1.96 -22.06 -8.69
CA THR A 384 0.89 -23.03 -8.46
C THR A 384 0.28 -22.84 -7.08
N PRO A 385 -0.98 -23.26 -6.84
CA PRO A 385 -1.60 -23.19 -5.52
C PRO A 385 -0.78 -23.86 -4.41
N ASP A 386 -0.04 -24.92 -4.72
CA ASP A 386 0.75 -25.67 -3.73
C ASP A 386 1.98 -24.88 -3.25
N ARG A 387 2.53 -23.97 -4.07
CA ARG A 387 3.62 -23.07 -3.61
C ARG A 387 3.17 -22.15 -2.48
N PHE A 388 1.94 -21.68 -2.55
CA PHE A 388 1.38 -20.83 -1.49
C PHE A 388 1.09 -21.63 -0.21
N LYS A 389 0.63 -22.88 -0.33
CA LYS A 389 0.39 -23.79 0.81
C LYS A 389 1.68 -24.23 1.50
N ALA A 390 2.77 -24.38 0.74
CA ALA A 390 4.05 -24.85 1.26
C ALA A 390 4.84 -23.78 2.05
N ARG A 391 4.39 -22.53 2.04
CA ARG A 391 5.05 -21.43 2.79
C ARG A 391 4.97 -21.66 4.30
N PRO A 392 6.02 -21.29 5.06
CA PRO A 392 5.92 -21.18 6.51
C PRO A 392 4.78 -20.22 6.91
N ASN A 393 4.08 -20.57 7.99
CA ASN A 393 3.07 -19.68 8.56
C ASN A 393 3.76 -18.56 9.36
N VAL A 394 3.26 -17.33 9.21
CA VAL A 394 3.64 -16.19 10.04
C VAL A 394 2.44 -15.86 10.93
N PRO A 395 2.58 -15.97 12.26
CA PRO A 395 1.46 -15.70 13.17
C PRO A 395 0.94 -14.27 13.03
N PRO A 396 -0.38 -14.05 13.08
CA PRO A 396 -0.95 -12.71 13.07
C PRO A 396 -0.55 -11.91 14.32
N VAL A 397 -0.51 -10.58 14.19
CA VAL A 397 -0.13 -9.65 15.27
C VAL A 397 -1.25 -8.64 15.53
N GLY A 398 -1.22 -7.98 16.71
CA GLY A 398 -2.12 -6.86 17.00
C GLY A 398 -3.58 -7.24 17.12
N LEU A 399 -3.90 -8.48 17.49
CA LEU A 399 -5.29 -8.96 17.66
C LEU A 399 -6.04 -8.27 18.81
N ASP A 400 -5.35 -7.47 19.61
CA ASP A 400 -5.87 -6.67 20.74
C ASP A 400 -5.64 -5.15 20.53
N SER A 401 -5.46 -4.70 19.30
CA SER A 401 -5.11 -3.31 18.99
C SER A 401 -6.27 -2.32 19.19
N VAL A 402 -7.52 -2.77 19.23
CA VAL A 402 -8.69 -1.95 19.56
C VAL A 402 -8.90 -1.98 21.07
N LYS A 403 -8.40 -0.96 21.76
CA LYS A 403 -8.43 -0.88 23.22
C LYS A 403 -9.60 -0.04 23.79
N LEU A 404 -10.28 0.70 22.90
CA LEU A 404 -11.40 1.55 23.29
C LEU A 404 -12.51 0.76 23.96
N ARG A 405 -13.05 1.28 25.09
CA ARG A 405 -14.21 0.72 25.76
C ARG A 405 -15.50 1.03 24.98
N PRO A 406 -16.55 0.22 25.14
CA PRO A 406 -17.85 0.52 24.54
C PRO A 406 -18.32 1.93 24.86
N VAL A 407 -18.87 2.61 23.86
CA VAL A 407 -19.36 3.99 23.94
C VAL A 407 -20.89 4.03 24.00
N ALA A 408 -21.42 5.04 24.69
CA ALA A 408 -22.84 5.33 24.71
C ALA A 408 -23.24 6.30 23.58
N ALA A 409 -24.53 6.43 23.28
CA ALA A 409 -25.04 7.39 22.30
C ALA A 409 -24.67 8.83 22.66
N GLU A 410 -24.65 9.14 23.96
CA GLU A 410 -24.28 10.44 24.51
C GLU A 410 -22.84 10.85 24.16
N SER A 411 -21.97 9.89 23.81
CA SER A 411 -20.62 10.18 23.35
C SER A 411 -20.57 10.95 22.02
N PHE A 412 -21.66 10.90 21.26
CA PHE A 412 -21.81 11.61 19.97
C PHE A 412 -22.67 12.88 20.06
N HIS A 413 -23.13 13.19 21.27
CA HIS A 413 -23.89 14.40 21.51
C HIS A 413 -23.00 15.64 21.33
N MET A 414 -23.45 16.56 20.49
CA MET A 414 -22.74 17.82 20.21
C MET A 414 -23.56 19.00 20.75
N PRO A 415 -23.28 19.49 21.98
CA PRO A 415 -24.03 20.62 22.53
C PRO A 415 -23.98 21.83 21.61
N ALA A 416 -25.13 22.45 21.35
CA ALA A 416 -25.18 23.65 20.55
C ALA A 416 -24.63 24.84 21.37
N GLY A 417 -23.57 25.46 20.85
CA GLY A 417 -23.04 26.73 21.32
C GLY A 417 -23.82 27.92 20.74
N SER A 418 -23.15 28.93 20.22
CA SER A 418 -23.76 30.03 19.51
C SER A 418 -24.36 29.57 18.17
N ARG A 419 -25.51 30.11 17.76
CA ARG A 419 -26.08 29.92 16.41
C ARG A 419 -25.17 30.57 15.39
N GLY A 420 -24.93 29.87 14.28
CA GLY A 420 -24.15 30.35 13.16
C GLY A 420 -23.66 29.21 12.27
N PRO A 421 -23.08 29.50 11.11
CA PRO A 421 -22.54 28.49 10.23
C PRO A 421 -21.33 27.81 10.87
N MET A 422 -21.26 26.48 10.73
CA MET A 422 -20.18 25.64 11.22
C MET A 422 -19.29 25.16 10.06
N PRO A 423 -18.01 24.85 10.31
CA PRO A 423 -17.18 24.18 9.34
C PRO A 423 -17.70 22.75 9.11
N VAL A 424 -17.93 22.41 7.84
CA VAL A 424 -18.41 21.10 7.40
C VAL A 424 -17.46 20.57 6.34
N ILE A 425 -17.05 19.31 6.46
CA ILE A 425 -16.18 18.65 5.48
C ILE A 425 -17.02 18.32 4.24
N GLY A 426 -16.70 18.90 3.09
CA GLY A 426 -17.30 18.51 1.81
C GLY A 426 -16.44 17.43 1.15
N ILE A 427 -17.01 16.25 0.87
CA ILE A 427 -16.26 15.24 0.11
C ILE A 427 -16.38 15.49 -1.39
N ARG A 428 -15.36 15.05 -2.12
CA ARG A 428 -15.35 14.94 -3.58
C ARG A 428 -15.36 13.45 -3.92
N PRO A 429 -16.46 12.90 -4.46
CA PRO A 429 -16.56 11.48 -4.76
C PRO A 429 -15.39 10.98 -5.61
N GLY A 430 -14.73 9.89 -5.18
CA GLY A 430 -13.58 9.33 -5.87
C GLY A 430 -12.27 10.12 -5.76
N GLN A 431 -12.20 11.08 -4.81
CA GLN A 431 -10.99 11.86 -4.53
C GLN A 431 -10.68 11.88 -3.03
N ILE A 432 -9.42 12.01 -2.69
CA ILE A 432 -8.97 12.15 -1.29
C ILE A 432 -9.02 13.60 -0.81
N LEU A 433 -9.06 14.58 -1.75
CA LEU A 433 -9.24 15.99 -1.46
C LEU A 433 -10.63 16.25 -0.90
N THR A 434 -10.73 17.21 0.03
CA THR A 434 -11.98 17.65 0.63
C THR A 434 -12.16 19.16 0.49
N ASP A 435 -13.39 19.65 0.65
CA ASP A 435 -13.71 21.08 0.68
C ASP A 435 -13.97 21.52 2.11
N ARG A 436 -13.62 22.77 2.43
CA ARG A 436 -14.05 23.44 3.65
C ARG A 436 -15.34 24.22 3.37
N LEU A 437 -16.46 23.65 3.79
CA LEU A 437 -17.77 24.29 3.68
C LEU A 437 -18.09 25.06 4.96
N SER A 438 -18.98 26.05 4.86
CA SER A 438 -19.51 26.78 6.01
C SER A 438 -21.04 26.72 5.92
N LEU A 439 -21.66 25.88 6.76
CA LEU A 439 -23.10 25.57 6.67
C LEU A 439 -23.80 25.76 8.02
N GLU A 440 -25.05 26.21 7.99
CA GLU A 440 -25.93 26.14 9.16
C GLU A 440 -26.35 24.68 9.39
N VAL A 441 -26.17 24.19 10.62
CA VAL A 441 -26.54 22.85 11.07
C VAL A 441 -27.75 22.96 11.99
N PRO A 442 -28.78 22.09 11.85
CA PRO A 442 -29.97 22.13 12.69
C PRO A 442 -29.65 21.97 14.18
N ILE A 443 -30.37 22.69 15.02
CA ILE A 443 -30.31 22.56 16.48
C ILE A 443 -31.66 22.02 16.94
N ARG A 444 -31.63 20.87 17.64
CA ARG A 444 -32.79 20.28 18.31
C ARG A 444 -32.43 19.97 19.74
N ASP A 445 -33.30 20.28 20.68
CA ASP A 445 -33.11 20.00 22.12
C ASP A 445 -31.76 20.46 22.70
N GLY A 446 -31.23 21.58 22.16
CA GLY A 446 -29.98 22.15 22.60
C GLY A 446 -28.72 21.49 22.03
N ALA A 447 -28.85 20.61 21.06
CA ALA A 447 -27.75 19.94 20.38
C ALA A 447 -27.78 20.15 18.85
N PHE A 448 -26.61 20.10 18.24
CA PHE A 448 -26.48 20.01 16.79
C PHE A 448 -26.87 18.61 16.29
N GLU A 449 -27.71 18.54 15.27
CA GLU A 449 -28.23 17.31 14.69
C GLU A 449 -27.88 17.19 13.19
N ALA A 450 -27.87 15.96 12.68
CA ALA A 450 -27.69 15.71 11.26
C ALA A 450 -28.87 16.28 10.45
N ASP A 451 -28.59 16.81 9.27
CA ASP A 451 -29.54 17.23 8.27
C ASP A 451 -29.52 16.31 7.07
N VAL A 452 -30.29 15.24 7.17
CA VAL A 452 -30.32 14.18 6.16
C VAL A 452 -30.85 14.70 4.81
N GLU A 453 -31.78 15.67 4.81
CA GLU A 453 -32.33 16.23 3.57
C GLU A 453 -31.27 17.01 2.77
N ARG A 454 -30.36 17.71 3.46
CA ARG A 454 -29.25 18.44 2.84
C ARG A 454 -27.96 17.62 2.75
N ASP A 455 -27.99 16.32 3.14
CA ASP A 455 -26.85 15.42 3.21
C ASP A 455 -25.70 15.99 4.08
N VAL A 456 -26.04 16.51 5.25
CA VAL A 456 -25.09 16.98 6.26
C VAL A 456 -25.18 16.04 7.46
N LEU A 457 -24.24 15.11 7.57
CA LEU A 457 -24.26 14.05 8.54
C LEU A 457 -23.26 14.29 9.68
N LYS A 458 -23.51 13.70 10.85
CA LYS A 458 -22.52 13.68 11.93
C LYS A 458 -21.34 12.81 11.52
N VAL A 459 -20.13 13.24 11.85
CA VAL A 459 -18.90 12.46 11.74
C VAL A 459 -18.14 12.55 13.06
N ALA A 460 -17.60 11.43 13.51
CA ALA A 460 -16.69 11.41 14.65
C ALA A 460 -15.49 10.49 14.41
N VAL A 461 -14.36 10.84 15.02
CA VAL A 461 -13.15 10.00 15.07
C VAL A 461 -12.83 9.73 16.52
N LEU A 462 -12.73 8.45 16.88
CA LEU A 462 -12.49 7.99 18.25
C LEU A 462 -11.11 7.35 18.35
N GLY A 463 -10.28 7.87 19.25
CA GLY A 463 -8.98 7.28 19.57
C GLY A 463 -9.15 5.86 20.11
N ARG A 464 -8.59 4.85 19.41
CA ARG A 464 -8.77 3.44 19.77
C ARG A 464 -7.57 2.77 20.41
N HIS A 465 -6.46 3.51 20.53
CA HIS A 465 -5.18 2.98 21.01
C HIS A 465 -5.07 2.95 22.54
N SER A 466 -6.08 3.48 23.24
CA SER A 466 -6.24 3.41 24.71
C SER A 466 -7.69 3.15 25.08
N ASP A 467 -7.93 2.81 26.35
CA ASP A 467 -9.28 2.54 26.87
C ASP A 467 -10.15 3.80 27.04
N HIS A 468 -9.52 4.97 27.10
CA HIS A 468 -10.15 6.29 27.20
C HIS A 468 -9.65 7.21 26.06
N GLY A 469 -9.97 6.83 24.80
CA GLY A 469 -9.61 7.62 23.64
C GLY A 469 -10.36 8.95 23.58
N SER A 470 -9.71 9.98 23.04
CA SER A 470 -10.34 11.24 22.67
C SER A 470 -11.37 11.03 21.55
N ILE A 471 -12.36 11.92 21.46
CA ILE A 471 -13.36 11.90 20.39
C ILE A 471 -13.39 13.27 19.72
N GLY A 472 -13.00 13.31 18.46
CA GLY A 472 -13.21 14.47 17.59
C GLY A 472 -14.57 14.42 16.94
N HIS A 473 -15.31 15.52 16.97
CA HIS A 473 -16.65 15.67 16.40
C HIS A 473 -16.67 16.65 15.25
N GLY A 474 -17.55 16.42 14.28
CA GLY A 474 -17.76 17.32 13.15
C GLY A 474 -18.97 16.96 12.31
N PHE A 475 -19.06 17.62 11.17
CA PHE A 475 -20.07 17.33 10.16
C PHE A 475 -19.42 17.09 8.80
N VAL A 476 -20.03 16.20 8.02
CA VAL A 476 -19.60 15.87 6.66
C VAL A 476 -20.78 15.94 5.70
N LYS A 477 -20.51 16.38 4.47
CA LYS A 477 -21.48 16.45 3.37
C LYS A 477 -21.00 15.63 2.18
N GLY A 478 -21.91 14.89 1.54
CA GLY A 478 -21.67 14.18 0.28
C GLY A 478 -21.73 12.65 0.39
N PHE A 479 -22.08 12.09 1.56
CA PHE A 479 -22.18 10.63 1.73
C PHE A 479 -23.51 10.04 1.24
N GLY A 480 -24.59 10.83 1.21
CA GLY A 480 -25.89 10.39 0.72
C GLY A 480 -26.60 9.35 1.61
N ILE A 481 -26.11 9.09 2.82
CA ILE A 481 -26.73 8.17 3.77
C ILE A 481 -27.97 8.84 4.35
N THR A 482 -29.14 8.18 4.23
CA THR A 482 -30.42 8.72 4.66
C THR A 482 -30.93 8.12 5.97
N ARG A 483 -30.31 7.05 6.47
CA ARG A 483 -30.63 6.36 7.74
C ARG A 483 -29.46 5.56 8.25
N GLY A 484 -29.34 5.41 9.57
CA GLY A 484 -28.33 4.59 10.21
C GLY A 484 -26.95 5.24 10.30
N ALA A 485 -25.94 4.42 10.48
CA ALA A 485 -24.53 4.83 10.58
C ALA A 485 -23.61 3.76 10.01
N ILE A 486 -22.42 4.19 9.54
CA ILE A 486 -21.31 3.33 9.13
C ILE A 486 -20.08 3.67 9.98
N ALA A 487 -19.31 2.64 10.35
CA ALA A 487 -18.08 2.81 11.11
C ALA A 487 -16.94 1.96 10.55
N SER A 488 -15.70 2.44 10.71
CA SER A 488 -14.47 1.81 10.25
C SER A 488 -13.36 1.97 11.26
N SER A 489 -12.55 0.93 11.47
CA SER A 489 -11.25 1.04 12.14
C SER A 489 -10.10 1.36 11.18
N ILE A 490 -10.40 1.52 9.89
CA ILE A 490 -9.48 2.05 8.90
C ILE A 490 -9.76 3.53 8.73
N GLY A 491 -8.79 4.35 9.09
CA GLY A 491 -8.83 5.81 8.98
C GLY A 491 -7.39 6.33 8.92
N HIS A 492 -6.98 6.74 7.74
CA HIS A 492 -5.59 7.11 7.46
C HIS A 492 -5.10 8.28 8.30
N ASP A 493 -3.85 8.21 8.87
CA ASP A 493 -2.98 7.01 8.89
C ASP A 493 -2.95 6.37 10.29
N SER A 494 -3.45 7.07 11.31
CA SER A 494 -3.44 6.60 12.70
C SER A 494 -4.46 5.50 12.98
N HIS A 495 -5.37 5.23 12.06
CA HIS A 495 -6.40 4.19 12.12
C HIS A 495 -7.26 4.24 13.37
N ASN A 496 -7.62 5.43 13.81
CA ASN A 496 -8.65 5.66 14.80
C ASN A 496 -10.02 5.27 14.24
N ILE A 497 -10.99 4.94 15.07
CA ILE A 497 -12.33 4.56 14.61
C ILE A 497 -13.04 5.78 14.04
N CYS A 498 -13.34 5.75 12.74
CA CYS A 498 -14.17 6.74 12.07
C CYS A 498 -15.63 6.26 12.02
N VAL A 499 -16.59 7.16 12.28
CA VAL A 499 -18.02 6.87 12.20
C VAL A 499 -18.77 8.03 11.57
N ILE A 500 -19.71 7.73 10.67
CA ILE A 500 -20.62 8.70 10.06
C ILE A 500 -22.04 8.20 10.26
N GLY A 501 -22.94 9.06 10.69
CA GLY A 501 -24.32 8.65 10.92
C GLY A 501 -25.35 9.75 10.93
N CYS A 502 -26.61 9.32 10.82
CA CYS A 502 -27.80 10.17 10.87
C CYS A 502 -28.26 10.44 12.30
N ASN A 503 -27.81 9.62 13.27
CA ASN A 503 -28.17 9.73 14.68
C ASN A 503 -27.13 9.08 15.60
N ASP A 504 -27.09 9.51 16.86
CA ASP A 504 -26.09 9.09 17.85
C ASP A 504 -26.22 7.61 18.26
N ALA A 505 -27.43 7.06 18.29
CA ALA A 505 -27.70 5.67 18.70
C ALA A 505 -27.14 4.67 17.69
N ASP A 506 -27.32 4.91 16.39
CA ASP A 506 -26.79 4.06 15.33
C ASP A 506 -25.25 4.20 15.24
N MET A 507 -24.70 5.42 15.47
CA MET A 507 -23.26 5.64 15.56
C MET A 507 -22.65 4.81 16.71
N ALA A 508 -23.24 4.84 17.90
CA ALA A 508 -22.79 4.02 19.03
C ALA A 508 -22.89 2.51 18.72
N THR A 509 -23.98 2.07 18.07
CA THR A 509 -24.17 0.67 17.69
C THR A 509 -23.09 0.20 16.73
N ALA A 510 -22.78 0.98 15.69
CA ALA A 510 -21.74 0.63 14.71
C ALA A 510 -20.34 0.60 15.34
N VAL A 511 -19.97 1.61 16.16
CA VAL A 511 -18.67 1.66 16.86
C VAL A 511 -18.51 0.50 17.83
N ASN A 512 -19.54 0.22 18.66
CA ASN A 512 -19.48 -0.89 19.62
C ASN A 512 -19.35 -2.24 18.93
N ARG A 513 -19.91 -2.37 17.71
CA ARG A 513 -19.70 -3.59 16.93
C ARG A 513 -18.26 -3.74 16.50
N LEU A 514 -17.59 -2.67 16.04
CA LEU A 514 -16.17 -2.70 15.70
C LEU A 514 -15.29 -3.08 16.88
N ILE A 515 -15.59 -2.56 18.08
CA ILE A 515 -14.88 -2.91 19.31
C ILE A 515 -14.99 -4.42 19.56
N ALA A 516 -16.20 -4.98 19.43
CA ALA A 516 -16.43 -6.41 19.62
C ALA A 516 -15.76 -7.30 18.55
N LEU A 517 -15.63 -6.81 17.32
CA LEU A 517 -14.94 -7.47 16.21
C LEU A 517 -13.41 -7.33 16.27
N ARG A 518 -12.88 -6.48 17.17
CA ARG A 518 -11.46 -6.09 17.23
C ARG A 518 -10.99 -5.33 15.99
N GLY A 519 -11.90 -4.58 15.35
CA GLY A 519 -11.67 -3.82 14.14
C GLY A 519 -12.43 -4.33 12.93
N GLY A 520 -12.48 -3.53 11.87
CA GLY A 520 -13.16 -3.83 10.62
C GLY A 520 -14.12 -2.74 10.19
N PHE A 521 -15.20 -3.16 9.55
CA PHE A 521 -16.29 -2.31 9.09
C PHE A 521 -17.62 -2.77 9.68
N ALA A 522 -18.49 -1.82 10.01
CA ALA A 522 -19.85 -2.09 10.46
C ALA A 522 -20.84 -1.06 9.90
N ALA A 523 -22.04 -1.53 9.57
CA ALA A 523 -23.19 -0.70 9.24
C ALA A 523 -24.32 -1.01 10.22
N ALA A 524 -25.00 0.00 10.76
CA ALA A 524 -26.08 -0.14 11.72
C ALA A 524 -27.27 0.73 11.35
N VAL A 525 -28.48 0.22 11.53
CA VAL A 525 -29.75 0.91 11.30
C VAL A 525 -30.72 0.54 12.41
N GLU A 526 -31.36 1.53 13.01
CA GLU A 526 -32.37 1.36 14.08
C GLU A 526 -31.85 0.50 15.26
N GLY A 527 -30.59 0.76 15.68
CA GLY A 527 -29.95 0.05 16.78
C GLY A 527 -29.52 -1.39 16.46
N ARG A 528 -29.52 -1.80 15.19
CA ARG A 528 -29.16 -3.16 14.76
C ARG A 528 -28.04 -3.11 13.73
N VAL A 529 -27.04 -3.98 13.88
CA VAL A 529 -25.99 -4.18 12.87
C VAL A 529 -26.61 -4.88 11.67
N THR A 530 -26.52 -4.26 10.49
CA THR A 530 -27.07 -4.76 9.22
C THR A 530 -26.02 -5.48 8.38
N ALA A 531 -24.73 -5.08 8.48
CA ALA A 531 -23.61 -5.73 7.81
C ALA A 531 -22.31 -5.43 8.57
N GLU A 532 -21.34 -6.32 8.42
CA GLU A 532 -20.02 -6.20 9.06
C GLU A 532 -18.95 -6.98 8.32
N LEU A 533 -17.69 -6.58 8.52
CA LEU A 533 -16.49 -7.30 8.10
C LEU A 533 -15.44 -7.17 9.19
N ALA A 534 -15.02 -8.29 9.79
CA ALA A 534 -14.01 -8.31 10.85
C ALA A 534 -12.59 -8.22 10.26
N LEU A 535 -11.77 -7.33 10.81
CA LEU A 535 -10.36 -7.12 10.47
C LEU A 535 -9.51 -7.12 11.75
N PRO A 536 -9.34 -8.26 12.43
CA PRO A 536 -8.73 -8.31 13.75
C PRO A 536 -7.23 -8.11 13.76
N ILE A 537 -6.51 -8.32 12.63
CA ILE A 537 -5.07 -8.08 12.57
C ILE A 537 -4.84 -6.57 12.54
N ALA A 538 -4.40 -6.03 13.64
CA ALA A 538 -4.18 -4.60 13.88
C ALA A 538 -5.44 -3.72 13.64
N GLY A 539 -6.63 -4.31 13.52
CA GLY A 539 -7.84 -3.61 13.11
C GLY A 539 -7.87 -3.23 11.63
N LEU A 540 -7.00 -3.81 10.79
CA LEU A 540 -6.76 -3.45 9.38
C LEU A 540 -6.98 -4.62 8.43
N MET A 541 -6.61 -5.84 8.83
CA MET A 541 -6.58 -7.00 7.95
C MET A 541 -7.34 -8.18 8.57
N SER A 542 -7.88 -9.03 7.70
CA SER A 542 -8.63 -10.23 8.04
C SER A 542 -7.70 -11.45 8.20
N GLU A 543 -8.08 -12.37 9.08
CA GLU A 543 -7.49 -13.73 9.15
C GLU A 543 -8.14 -14.69 8.14
N ARG A 544 -9.16 -14.24 7.41
CA ARG A 544 -9.90 -15.07 6.44
C ARG A 544 -9.25 -15.04 5.06
N PRO A 545 -9.48 -16.08 4.24
CA PRO A 545 -9.06 -16.07 2.84
C PRO A 545 -9.63 -14.87 2.08
N PHE A 546 -8.90 -14.43 1.07
CA PHE A 546 -9.26 -13.27 0.24
C PHE A 546 -10.68 -13.33 -0.31
N GLU A 547 -11.12 -14.51 -0.77
CA GLU A 547 -12.45 -14.71 -1.35
C GLU A 547 -13.58 -14.47 -0.32
N GLU A 548 -13.34 -14.83 0.95
CA GLU A 548 -14.30 -14.55 2.02
C GLU A 548 -14.35 -13.05 2.35
N VAL A 549 -13.19 -12.39 2.33
CA VAL A 549 -13.08 -10.93 2.56
C VAL A 549 -13.75 -10.17 1.43
N GLU A 550 -13.50 -10.54 0.18
CA GLU A 550 -14.14 -9.98 -1.00
C GLU A 550 -15.67 -10.09 -0.92
N GLN A 551 -16.19 -11.28 -0.63
CA GLN A 551 -17.64 -11.50 -0.47
C GLN A 551 -18.21 -10.71 0.72
N GLY A 552 -17.46 -10.61 1.83
CA GLY A 552 -17.81 -9.80 2.99
C GLY A 552 -17.96 -8.31 2.63
N LEU A 553 -16.98 -7.77 1.92
CA LEU A 553 -16.99 -6.38 1.46
C LEU A 553 -18.13 -6.12 0.46
N ARG A 554 -18.42 -7.07 -0.44
CA ARG A 554 -19.55 -6.98 -1.37
C ARG A 554 -20.89 -6.90 -0.64
N ARG A 555 -21.11 -7.75 0.38
CA ARG A 555 -22.32 -7.68 1.22
C ARG A 555 -22.40 -6.35 1.98
N LEU A 556 -21.29 -5.87 2.50
CA LEU A 556 -21.22 -4.61 3.22
C LEU A 556 -21.57 -3.41 2.31
N ARG A 557 -21.02 -3.35 1.09
CA ARG A 557 -21.37 -2.31 0.09
C ARG A 557 -22.86 -2.33 -0.25
N ALA A 558 -23.44 -3.51 -0.46
CA ALA A 558 -24.88 -3.64 -0.75
C ALA A 558 -25.74 -3.14 0.41
N ALA A 559 -25.38 -3.45 1.65
CA ALA A 559 -26.08 -2.97 2.84
C ALA A 559 -26.02 -1.43 2.97
N VAL A 560 -24.85 -0.84 2.74
CA VAL A 560 -24.66 0.62 2.81
C VAL A 560 -25.34 1.35 1.64
N ALA A 561 -25.34 0.77 0.45
CA ALA A 561 -26.14 1.30 -0.67
C ALA A 561 -27.63 1.33 -0.36
N ALA A 562 -28.16 0.31 0.36
CA ALA A 562 -29.55 0.31 0.82
C ALA A 562 -29.84 1.38 1.90
N MET A 563 -28.81 2.00 2.49
CA MET A 563 -28.94 3.15 3.39
C MET A 563 -29.04 4.49 2.64
N GLY A 564 -28.90 4.50 1.30
CA GLY A 564 -29.09 5.67 0.44
C GLY A 564 -27.86 6.17 -0.31
N THR A 565 -26.64 5.78 0.09
CA THR A 565 -25.41 6.26 -0.55
C THR A 565 -25.28 5.80 -2.00
N THR A 566 -24.76 6.68 -2.84
CA THR A 566 -24.35 6.39 -4.23
C THR A 566 -22.83 6.31 -4.39
N LEU A 567 -22.07 6.49 -3.30
CA LEU A 567 -20.63 6.37 -3.32
C LEU A 567 -20.22 4.93 -3.65
N HIS A 568 -19.27 4.78 -4.55
CA HIS A 568 -18.74 3.47 -4.94
C HIS A 568 -18.01 2.79 -3.76
N GLU A 569 -17.18 3.54 -3.02
CA GLU A 569 -16.41 3.07 -1.87
C GLU A 569 -16.61 3.98 -0.65
N PRO A 570 -17.76 3.88 0.05
CA PRO A 570 -18.07 4.80 1.16
C PRO A 570 -17.13 4.63 2.35
N PHE A 571 -16.61 3.42 2.63
CA PHE A 571 -15.68 3.20 3.73
C PHE A 571 -14.30 3.76 3.44
N LEU A 572 -13.80 3.59 2.22
CA LEU A 572 -12.51 4.16 1.85
C LEU A 572 -12.59 5.68 1.73
N GLN A 573 -13.72 6.21 1.20
CA GLN A 573 -13.96 7.67 1.21
C GLN A 573 -13.97 8.23 2.64
N MET A 574 -14.54 7.49 3.61
CA MET A 574 -14.54 7.85 5.03
C MET A 574 -13.12 7.79 5.63
N ALA A 575 -12.31 6.80 5.26
CA ALA A 575 -10.97 6.62 5.79
C ALA A 575 -10.07 7.84 5.55
N PHE A 576 -10.21 8.49 4.40
CA PHE A 576 -9.44 9.69 4.06
C PHE A 576 -9.94 11.00 4.71
N LEU A 577 -11.05 10.97 5.43
CA LEU A 577 -11.45 12.13 6.24
C LEU A 577 -10.51 12.37 7.41
N ALA A 578 -9.83 11.31 7.87
CA ALA A 578 -8.93 11.35 9.02
C ALA A 578 -7.47 11.66 8.65
N LEU A 579 -7.14 11.89 7.36
CA LEU A 579 -5.77 12.12 6.89
C LEU A 579 -5.38 13.60 6.90
N PRO A 580 -4.71 14.10 7.96
CA PRO A 580 -4.50 15.54 8.18
C PRO A 580 -3.29 16.10 7.41
N VAL A 581 -2.86 15.43 6.35
CA VAL A 581 -1.81 15.90 5.42
C VAL A 581 -2.35 16.20 4.02
N ILE A 582 -3.62 15.88 3.76
CA ILE A 582 -4.29 16.15 2.47
C ILE A 582 -5.25 17.32 2.62
N PRO A 583 -5.19 18.40 1.77
CA PRO A 583 -6.07 19.56 1.82
C PRO A 583 -7.56 19.18 1.67
N HIS A 584 -8.52 19.94 2.22
CA HIS A 584 -8.35 21.17 2.99
C HIS A 584 -8.81 21.01 4.45
N LEU A 585 -10.07 20.54 4.71
CA LEU A 585 -10.62 20.34 6.06
C LEU A 585 -10.72 18.84 6.34
N LYS A 586 -10.12 18.40 7.43
CA LYS A 586 -10.09 17.00 7.89
C LYS A 586 -10.57 16.89 9.33
N ILE A 587 -10.64 15.65 9.85
CA ILE A 587 -11.03 15.39 11.23
C ILE A 587 -10.15 14.28 11.82
N THR A 588 -9.65 14.52 13.02
CA THR A 588 -8.92 13.50 13.81
C THR A 588 -9.63 13.26 15.13
N ASP A 589 -9.11 12.37 15.94
CA ASP A 589 -9.60 12.16 17.32
C ASP A 589 -9.45 13.40 18.21
N LYS A 590 -8.66 14.39 17.79
CA LYS A 590 -8.46 15.69 18.48
C LYS A 590 -9.42 16.78 18.01
N GLY A 591 -10.19 16.55 16.93
CA GLY A 591 -11.14 17.49 16.37
C GLY A 591 -10.92 17.78 14.88
N LEU A 592 -11.61 18.82 14.37
CA LEU A 592 -11.43 19.27 13.00
C LEU A 592 -10.04 19.88 12.79
N VAL A 593 -9.45 19.63 11.62
CA VAL A 593 -8.12 20.12 11.24
C VAL A 593 -8.22 20.99 9.99
N ASP A 594 -7.74 22.20 10.07
CA ASP A 594 -7.44 23.06 8.91
C ASP A 594 -6.06 22.68 8.39
N VAL A 595 -6.02 21.85 7.36
CA VAL A 595 -4.74 21.33 6.82
C VAL A 595 -3.93 22.43 6.16
N ASP A 596 -4.57 23.42 5.57
CA ASP A 596 -3.89 24.55 4.90
C ASP A 596 -3.11 25.42 5.90
N LYS A 597 -3.55 25.44 7.17
CA LYS A 597 -2.87 26.13 8.26
C LYS A 597 -2.10 25.20 9.18
N PHE A 598 -2.31 23.90 9.03
CA PHE A 598 -1.71 22.87 9.87
C PHE A 598 -2.04 23.05 11.37
N GLU A 599 -3.32 23.31 11.67
CA GLU A 599 -3.83 23.56 13.03
C GLU A 599 -5.21 22.95 13.27
N LEU A 600 -5.55 22.72 14.56
CA LEU A 600 -6.91 22.35 14.94
C LEU A 600 -7.84 23.57 14.76
N VAL A 601 -9.04 23.31 14.25
CA VAL A 601 -10.09 24.32 14.17
C VAL A 601 -10.72 24.46 15.57
N GLY A 602 -10.50 25.62 16.20
CA GLY A 602 -11.02 25.97 17.53
C GLY A 602 -12.53 26.23 17.57
#